data_15913d3a5034b2ef3b08c2c1a715cc95
#
_entry.id   15913d3a5034b2ef3b08c2c1a715cc95
#
_cell.length_a   1.000
_cell.length_b   1.000
_cell.length_c   1.000
_cell.angle_alpha   90.00
_cell.angle_beta   90.00
_cell.angle_gamma   90.00
#
_symmetry.space_group_name_H-M   'P 1'
#
loop_
_entity.id
_entity.type
_entity.pdbx_description
1 polymer ?
#
loop_
_entity_poly.entity_id
_entity_poly.type
_entity_poly.pdbx_seq_one_letter_code
_entity_poly.pdbx_strand_id
1 'polypeptide(L)'
;DSLLVTIPVDDIKYPIKVVDFEGEEHTFPIVFVEVLPYFSAAGLNDEGYILVPDGSGALIYLNNGKTWTSTYNQAVYGRDYTEDPPTYVTTYPQQIHLPVFGLKMGDQAFLGIIERGDAIAHLRADISGKRDDFNRIFPRFNIIKSGTISLQHGGSFNIYQPEVYKGDIRVRYVFLVGEEADYSGMARRYQEYLVENGLLTPLKSDDPPFLLELIGAFPRTEVIMGIPRSIPYPATTFADAKRIFDDLTDAGISNVHLRFRGWMRGGLEHQYPDKAAVENNLGTETEFKSLVAYVQENGGAIYPDVGFLSVYRNRLVDGFIGIRDAARRLDQIVARVYDYNIATFEPETASAITVVSPRVLERLVSSFIKDFDKYGSGGLSLSQMGWQLNSDFNRGKGRTIDRQQAAETVSNEMRRLSDKYDIMVQGGNLYALPYTSIVVNVPLEDSGYDIVDQRIPFYQMVVSGYAAYAGEPLNQVSDSRTYMLMSLEAGALPFFSVAAAESEVVKGTRYDKFHSFNYNQWRNAIVSCYLEYYPVYKLIYGQRFVRHQLLQDGVTKSTFENGVSIVVNYNNYAIEYDGVAIGAKGYCLLEEDGR
;
A
#
# COMPACT_ATOMS: atom_id res chain seq x y z
N ASP A 1 22.70 2.53 -19.94
CA ASP A 1 23.80 3.13 -19.14
C ASP A 1 23.28 3.53 -17.77
N SER A 2 24.06 3.25 -16.70
CA SER A 2 23.67 3.60 -15.33
C SER A 2 24.88 3.90 -14.46
N LEU A 3 24.68 4.75 -13.45
CA LEU A 3 25.64 5.01 -12.37
C LEU A 3 25.16 4.32 -11.11
N LEU A 4 26.01 3.50 -10.49
CA LEU A 4 25.73 2.87 -9.21
C LEU A 4 26.53 3.57 -8.11
N VAL A 5 25.83 4.10 -7.11
CA VAL A 5 26.40 4.72 -5.91
C VAL A 5 26.20 3.77 -4.74
N THR A 6 27.30 3.39 -4.08
CA THR A 6 27.29 2.52 -2.90
C THR A 6 27.98 3.21 -1.74
N ILE A 7 27.33 3.24 -0.58
CA ILE A 7 27.89 3.73 0.68
C ILE A 7 27.88 2.56 1.67
N PRO A 8 29.01 1.93 1.95
CA PRO A 8 29.13 0.92 2.99
C PRO A 8 28.96 1.61 4.36
N VAL A 9 27.86 1.33 5.06
CA VAL A 9 27.60 2.00 6.35
C VAL A 9 28.60 1.60 7.41
N ASP A 10 29.12 0.38 7.34
CA ASP A 10 30.16 -0.12 8.28
C ASP A 10 31.48 0.68 8.20
N ASP A 11 31.73 1.38 7.06
CA ASP A 11 32.92 2.24 6.89
C ASP A 11 32.70 3.67 7.41
N ILE A 12 31.49 4.02 7.82
CA ILE A 12 31.17 5.34 8.39
C ILE A 12 31.74 5.43 9.79
N LYS A 13 32.70 6.36 9.98
CA LYS A 13 33.29 6.60 11.30
C LYS A 13 32.26 7.28 12.21
N TYR A 14 31.88 6.58 13.29
CA TYR A 14 30.87 7.00 14.23
C TYR A 14 31.28 6.61 15.67
N PRO A 15 30.99 7.41 16.72
CA PRO A 15 30.45 8.78 16.67
C PRO A 15 31.48 9.84 16.25
N ILE A 16 30.99 10.98 15.74
CA ILE A 16 31.86 12.13 15.45
C ILE A 16 32.05 12.93 16.73
N LYS A 17 33.32 13.23 17.04
CA LYS A 17 33.71 14.12 18.13
C LYS A 17 34.05 15.49 17.56
N VAL A 18 33.42 16.51 18.09
CA VAL A 18 33.66 17.91 17.71
C VAL A 18 33.99 18.69 18.97
N VAL A 19 35.06 19.46 18.91
CA VAL A 19 35.42 20.41 19.96
C VAL A 19 34.82 21.76 19.60
N ASP A 20 34.05 22.33 20.51
CA ASP A 20 33.41 23.63 20.33
C ASP A 20 34.37 24.80 20.55
N PHE A 21 33.87 26.04 20.45
CA PHE A 21 34.67 27.26 20.63
C PHE A 21 35.17 27.47 22.07
N GLU A 22 34.57 26.76 23.04
CA GLU A 22 34.95 26.81 24.45
C GLU A 22 35.93 25.71 24.81
N GLY A 23 36.26 24.80 23.86
CA GLY A 23 37.19 23.70 24.03
C GLY A 23 36.51 22.42 24.59
N GLU A 24 35.19 22.40 24.69
CA GLU A 24 34.42 21.24 25.16
C GLU A 24 34.23 20.21 24.02
N GLU A 25 34.48 18.94 24.34
CA GLU A 25 34.30 17.84 23.40
C GLU A 25 32.83 17.35 23.39
N HIS A 26 32.16 17.51 22.26
CA HIS A 26 30.82 17.01 22.04
C HIS A 26 30.84 15.81 21.10
N THR A 27 30.00 14.84 21.39
CA THR A 27 29.82 13.63 20.57
C THR A 27 28.48 13.71 19.86
N PHE A 28 28.51 13.77 18.52
CA PHE A 28 27.31 13.85 17.70
C PHE A 28 27.09 12.54 16.93
N PRO A 29 25.87 11.98 16.97
CA PRO A 29 25.52 10.88 16.10
C PRO A 29 25.30 11.35 14.65
N ILE A 30 25.71 10.52 13.68
CA ILE A 30 25.26 10.69 12.30
C ILE A 30 23.87 10.08 12.21
N VAL A 31 22.84 10.91 12.07
CA VAL A 31 21.45 10.46 12.08
C VAL A 31 21.00 10.02 10.68
N PHE A 32 21.45 10.73 9.64
CA PHE A 32 21.09 10.42 8.27
C PHE A 32 22.22 10.70 7.28
N VAL A 33 22.10 10.12 6.09
CA VAL A 33 22.93 10.37 4.92
C VAL A 33 22.05 10.79 3.76
N GLU A 34 22.37 11.88 3.08
CA GLU A 34 21.74 12.30 1.82
C GLU A 34 22.66 11.91 0.66
N VAL A 35 22.11 11.18 -0.32
CA VAL A 35 22.90 10.70 -1.45
C VAL A 35 22.73 11.66 -2.62
N LEU A 36 23.84 12.28 -3.02
CA LEU A 36 23.97 13.15 -4.20
C LEU A 36 22.84 14.19 -4.34
N PRO A 37 22.59 15.07 -3.34
CA PRO A 37 21.41 15.95 -3.30
C PRO A 37 21.32 16.98 -4.43
N TYR A 38 22.40 17.19 -5.18
CA TYR A 38 22.46 18.10 -6.35
C TYR A 38 22.77 17.38 -7.68
N PHE A 39 22.75 16.06 -7.68
CA PHE A 39 23.01 15.31 -8.91
C PHE A 39 21.89 15.54 -9.93
N SER A 40 22.28 16.02 -11.11
CA SER A 40 21.35 16.40 -12.18
C SER A 40 20.23 17.36 -11.73
N ALA A 41 20.51 18.25 -10.77
CA ALA A 41 19.57 19.27 -10.36
C ALA A 41 19.31 20.25 -11.52
N ALA A 42 18.04 20.57 -11.77
CA ALA A 42 17.62 21.48 -12.84
C ALA A 42 17.64 22.93 -12.35
N GLY A 43 18.08 23.85 -13.21
CA GLY A 43 18.15 25.29 -12.92
C GLY A 43 16.86 26.05 -13.24
N LEU A 44 16.94 27.39 -13.12
CA LEU A 44 15.81 28.31 -13.29
C LEU A 44 15.20 28.34 -14.70
N ASN A 45 15.96 27.94 -15.73
CA ASN A 45 15.51 27.99 -17.13
C ASN A 45 15.20 26.60 -17.71
N ASP A 46 15.33 25.56 -16.89
CA ASP A 46 15.09 24.20 -17.35
C ASP A 46 13.59 23.88 -17.31
N GLU A 47 13.13 23.18 -18.33
CA GLU A 47 11.76 22.69 -18.45
C GLU A 47 11.72 21.19 -18.22
N GLY A 48 10.68 20.73 -17.53
CA GLY A 48 10.48 19.32 -17.20
C GLY A 48 9.77 19.15 -15.86
N TYR A 49 10.08 18.06 -15.20
CA TYR A 49 9.43 17.70 -13.93
C TYR A 49 10.29 16.78 -13.07
N ILE A 50 9.98 16.79 -11.80
CA ILE A 50 10.40 15.78 -10.82
C ILE A 50 9.31 14.71 -10.76
N LEU A 51 9.69 13.43 -10.83
CA LEU A 51 8.83 12.28 -10.56
C LEU A 51 8.97 11.87 -9.08
N VAL A 52 7.86 11.86 -8.36
CA VAL A 52 7.75 11.30 -7.01
C VAL A 52 6.75 10.12 -7.03
N PRO A 53 7.05 8.98 -6.39
CA PRO A 53 6.17 7.81 -6.36
C PRO A 53 5.12 7.94 -5.24
N ASP A 54 4.48 9.10 -5.14
CA ASP A 54 3.48 9.43 -4.14
C ASP A 54 2.14 8.76 -4.49
N GLY A 55 1.74 7.76 -3.72
CA GLY A 55 0.58 6.94 -4.04
C GLY A 55 0.70 6.26 -5.41
N SER A 56 -0.18 6.63 -6.34
CA SER A 56 -0.14 6.19 -7.74
C SER A 56 1.12 6.68 -8.46
N GLY A 57 1.58 7.87 -8.12
CA GLY A 57 2.70 8.61 -8.70
C GLY A 57 2.30 10.04 -9.00
N ALA A 58 3.25 10.97 -8.88
CA ALA A 58 2.98 12.38 -9.10
C ALA A 58 4.16 13.12 -9.75
N LEU A 59 3.86 14.20 -10.43
CA LEU A 59 4.82 15.11 -11.03
C LEU A 59 4.82 16.45 -10.31
N ILE A 60 6.02 16.99 -10.09
CA ILE A 60 6.25 18.36 -9.63
C ILE A 60 6.96 19.07 -10.79
N TYR A 61 6.28 20.01 -11.44
CA TYR A 61 6.88 20.71 -12.57
C TYR A 61 8.03 21.60 -12.11
N LEU A 62 9.09 21.63 -12.91
CA LEU A 62 10.24 22.50 -12.64
C LEU A 62 9.78 23.96 -12.68
N ASN A 63 10.29 24.76 -11.77
CA ASN A 63 10.02 26.20 -11.71
C ASN A 63 8.51 26.56 -11.62
N ASN A 64 7.68 25.70 -10.99
CA ASN A 64 6.22 25.90 -10.89
C ASN A 64 5.81 27.09 -10.00
N GLY A 65 6.76 27.76 -9.34
CA GLY A 65 6.54 28.96 -8.54
C GLY A 65 5.91 28.72 -7.16
N LYS A 66 5.64 27.48 -6.77
CA LYS A 66 5.01 27.11 -5.48
C LYS A 66 6.00 27.19 -4.30
N THR A 67 6.80 28.27 -4.22
CA THR A 67 7.86 28.43 -3.21
C THR A 67 7.35 28.51 -1.76
N TRP A 68 6.06 28.81 -1.59
CA TRP A 68 5.38 28.89 -0.30
C TRP A 68 5.00 27.53 0.31
N THR A 69 5.04 26.45 -0.48
CA THR A 69 4.66 25.11 -0.02
C THR A 69 5.73 24.47 0.86
N SER A 70 5.40 23.38 1.54
CA SER A 70 6.40 22.56 2.22
C SER A 70 7.27 21.79 1.21
N THR A 71 8.52 21.48 1.59
CA THR A 71 9.35 20.50 0.87
C THR A 71 8.65 19.15 0.84
N TYR A 72 8.62 18.48 -0.31
CA TYR A 72 8.22 17.08 -0.36
C TYR A 72 9.22 16.24 0.46
N ASN A 73 8.73 15.48 1.42
CA ASN A 73 9.57 14.64 2.29
C ASN A 73 8.74 13.46 2.81
N GLN A 74 8.82 12.33 2.14
CA GLN A 74 8.02 11.15 2.44
C GLN A 74 8.89 9.91 2.63
N ALA A 75 8.53 9.09 3.63
CA ALA A 75 9.18 7.82 3.87
C ALA A 75 8.78 6.78 2.82
N VAL A 76 9.74 6.05 2.30
CA VAL A 76 9.49 4.86 1.50
C VAL A 76 8.77 3.82 2.38
N TYR A 77 7.76 3.15 1.83
CA TYR A 77 6.87 2.21 2.54
C TYR A 77 6.06 2.82 3.69
N GLY A 78 5.85 4.14 3.66
CA GLY A 78 4.97 4.84 4.57
C GLY A 78 5.48 4.91 6.01
N ARG A 79 4.55 5.01 6.95
CA ARG A 79 4.83 5.26 8.36
C ARG A 79 5.32 4.02 9.11
N ASP A 80 6.26 4.22 10.02
CA ASP A 80 6.62 3.27 11.09
C ASP A 80 5.87 3.63 12.38
N TYR A 81 4.99 2.76 12.85
CA TYR A 81 4.20 2.98 14.07
C TYR A 81 4.99 2.82 15.37
N THR A 82 6.27 2.46 15.30
CA THR A 82 7.18 2.43 16.46
C THR A 82 7.95 3.74 16.65
N GLU A 83 7.79 4.68 15.75
CA GLU A 83 8.28 6.06 15.91
C GLU A 83 7.41 6.83 16.92
N ASP A 84 7.61 8.13 17.03
CA ASP A 84 6.90 8.97 18.00
C ASP A 84 5.37 8.81 17.92
N PRO A 85 4.66 9.03 19.05
CA PRO A 85 3.21 8.88 19.06
C PRO A 85 2.61 9.70 17.92
N PRO A 86 1.64 9.13 17.23
CA PRO A 86 0.98 9.86 16.18
C PRO A 86 0.37 11.14 16.74
N THR A 87 0.77 12.27 16.20
CA THR A 87 -0.04 13.48 16.27
C THR A 87 -1.28 13.26 15.40
N TYR A 88 -2.42 13.81 15.81
CA TYR A 88 -3.60 13.85 14.98
C TYR A 88 -3.23 14.44 13.61
N VAL A 89 -3.54 13.73 12.55
CA VAL A 89 -3.41 14.20 11.17
C VAL A 89 -4.81 14.26 10.57
N THR A 90 -5.14 15.41 10.00
CA THR A 90 -6.42 15.64 9.33
C THR A 90 -6.52 14.91 7.98
N THR A 91 -5.36 14.63 7.37
CA THR A 91 -5.24 13.93 6.11
C THR A 91 -4.13 12.89 6.21
N TYR A 92 -4.43 11.66 5.80
CA TYR A 92 -3.42 10.62 5.69
C TYR A 92 -2.82 10.68 4.28
N PRO A 93 -1.50 10.92 4.16
CA PRO A 93 -0.84 10.90 2.84
C PRO A 93 -0.91 9.49 2.26
N GLN A 94 -0.95 9.43 0.93
CA GLN A 94 -0.73 8.18 0.21
C GLN A 94 0.69 7.67 0.47
N GLN A 95 0.85 6.36 0.42
CA GLN A 95 2.12 5.74 0.74
C GLN A 95 3.00 5.62 -0.51
N ILE A 96 4.31 5.78 -0.33
CA ILE A 96 5.29 5.38 -1.34
C ILE A 96 5.45 3.86 -1.30
N HIS A 97 5.02 3.17 -2.37
CA HIS A 97 5.11 1.72 -2.51
C HIS A 97 6.37 1.26 -3.23
N LEU A 98 6.94 2.10 -4.11
CA LEU A 98 8.10 1.80 -4.93
C LEU A 98 9.28 2.70 -4.56
N PRO A 99 10.47 2.15 -4.27
CA PRO A 99 11.65 2.90 -3.84
C PRO A 99 12.38 3.52 -5.05
N VAL A 100 11.71 4.41 -5.77
CA VAL A 100 12.22 5.08 -6.96
C VAL A 100 11.91 6.56 -6.96
N PHE A 101 12.61 7.32 -7.78
CA PHE A 101 12.39 8.74 -8.00
C PHE A 101 12.99 9.12 -9.36
N GLY A 102 12.64 10.27 -9.90
CA GLY A 102 13.19 10.69 -11.18
C GLY A 102 13.15 12.20 -11.40
N LEU A 103 13.89 12.64 -12.39
CA LEU A 103 13.85 14.02 -12.89
C LEU A 103 14.01 14.01 -14.40
N LYS A 104 13.14 14.76 -15.08
CA LYS A 104 13.22 15.04 -16.52
C LYS A 104 13.62 16.50 -16.72
N MET A 105 14.54 16.73 -17.65
CA MET A 105 15.03 18.05 -18.05
C MET A 105 15.21 18.06 -19.57
N GLY A 106 14.31 18.76 -20.28
CA GLY A 106 14.30 18.78 -21.75
C GLY A 106 14.09 17.37 -22.34
N ASP A 107 15.04 16.93 -23.15
CA ASP A 107 15.06 15.60 -23.80
C ASP A 107 15.90 14.55 -23.02
N GLN A 108 16.27 14.85 -21.79
CA GLN A 108 17.04 13.97 -20.91
C GLN A 108 16.27 13.72 -19.63
N ALA A 109 16.48 12.54 -19.04
CA ALA A 109 15.93 12.20 -17.74
C ALA A 109 16.84 11.21 -17.01
N PHE A 110 16.67 11.12 -15.69
CA PHE A 110 17.19 10.00 -14.93
C PHE A 110 16.07 9.36 -14.09
N LEU A 111 16.23 8.07 -13.87
CA LEU A 111 15.50 7.30 -12.89
C LEU A 111 16.46 6.87 -11.78
N GLY A 112 16.17 7.25 -10.53
CA GLY A 112 16.88 6.77 -9.34
C GLY A 112 16.17 5.56 -8.75
N ILE A 113 16.90 4.44 -8.60
CA ILE A 113 16.40 3.19 -7.99
C ILE A 113 17.14 2.97 -6.68
N ILE A 114 16.42 2.90 -5.56
CA ILE A 114 17.02 2.55 -4.28
C ILE A 114 17.06 1.04 -4.18
N GLU A 115 18.25 0.45 -4.39
CA GLU A 115 18.46 -1.00 -4.39
C GLU A 115 18.66 -1.60 -2.99
N ARG A 116 19.19 -0.79 -2.04
CA ARG A 116 19.40 -1.19 -0.65
C ARG A 116 19.23 -0.02 0.29
N GLY A 117 18.70 -0.29 1.46
CA GLY A 117 18.35 0.73 2.44
C GLY A 117 16.99 1.39 2.17
N ASP A 118 16.20 0.82 1.27
CA ASP A 118 14.90 1.33 0.85
C ASP A 118 13.92 1.53 2.01
N ALA A 119 13.87 0.61 2.98
CA ALA A 119 12.98 0.73 4.12
C ALA A 119 13.34 1.83 5.14
N ILE A 120 14.59 2.32 5.10
CA ILE A 120 15.04 3.46 5.94
C ILE A 120 15.16 4.77 5.15
N ALA A 121 14.77 4.74 3.86
CA ALA A 121 14.87 5.89 2.96
C ALA A 121 13.66 6.82 3.08
N HIS A 122 13.94 8.11 2.86
CA HIS A 122 12.96 9.16 2.59
C HIS A 122 13.29 9.81 1.25
N LEU A 123 12.29 10.11 0.45
CA LEU A 123 12.46 10.92 -0.76
C LEU A 123 12.21 12.39 -0.43
N ARG A 124 13.14 13.24 -0.85
CA ARG A 124 13.04 14.69 -0.66
C ARG A 124 13.11 15.39 -2.01
N ALA A 125 12.13 16.25 -2.27
CA ALA A 125 12.13 17.10 -3.45
C ALA A 125 11.82 18.55 -3.09
N ASP A 126 12.48 19.45 -3.79
CA ASP A 126 12.30 20.89 -3.70
C ASP A 126 12.36 21.52 -5.08
N ILE A 127 11.70 22.65 -5.24
CA ILE A 127 11.74 23.47 -6.44
C ILE A 127 12.65 24.69 -6.21
N SER A 128 13.13 25.26 -7.31
CA SER A 128 13.91 26.50 -7.30
C SER A 128 13.19 27.66 -6.61
N GLY A 129 13.95 28.54 -6.01
CA GLY A 129 13.43 29.72 -5.29
C GLY A 129 12.98 29.47 -3.86
N LYS A 130 13.01 28.22 -3.36
CA LYS A 130 12.70 27.92 -1.95
C LYS A 130 13.91 28.03 -1.03
N ARG A 131 14.99 27.34 -1.36
CA ARG A 131 16.25 27.33 -0.60
C ARG A 131 17.41 27.83 -1.42
N ASP A 132 17.40 27.50 -2.69
CA ASP A 132 18.41 27.83 -3.70
C ASP A 132 17.73 27.88 -5.08
N ASP A 133 18.52 28.04 -6.14
CA ASP A 133 18.03 28.19 -7.51
C ASP A 133 17.87 26.85 -8.25
N PHE A 134 17.77 25.74 -7.51
CA PHE A 134 17.72 24.40 -8.10
C PHE A 134 16.41 23.67 -7.77
N ASN A 135 15.88 22.99 -8.80
CA ASN A 135 14.88 21.94 -8.66
C ASN A 135 15.59 20.61 -8.48
N ARG A 136 15.27 19.87 -7.45
CA ARG A 136 16.02 18.66 -7.11
C ARG A 136 15.19 17.60 -6.43
N ILE A 137 15.60 16.35 -6.60
CA ILE A 137 15.10 15.20 -5.86
C ILE A 137 16.25 14.27 -5.48
N PHE A 138 16.22 13.77 -4.27
CA PHE A 138 17.25 12.87 -3.76
C PHE A 138 16.74 12.02 -2.60
N PRO A 139 17.35 10.84 -2.35
CA PRO A 139 17.03 10.03 -1.19
C PRO A 139 17.86 10.45 0.03
N ARG A 140 17.20 10.45 1.20
CA ARG A 140 17.79 10.56 2.53
C ARG A 140 17.62 9.24 3.25
N PHE A 141 18.68 8.69 3.81
CA PHE A 141 18.68 7.43 4.56
C PHE A 141 18.88 7.72 6.05
N ASN A 142 17.89 7.37 6.86
CA ASN A 142 17.96 7.53 8.30
C ASN A 142 18.67 6.31 8.92
N ILE A 143 19.99 6.40 9.10
CA ILE A 143 20.83 5.31 9.60
C ILE A 143 20.74 5.11 11.12
N ILE A 144 20.28 6.14 11.84
CA ILE A 144 19.90 6.09 13.25
C ILE A 144 18.56 6.79 13.42
N LYS A 145 17.59 6.12 13.99
CA LYS A 145 16.35 6.76 14.42
C LYS A 145 16.58 7.54 15.71
N SER A 146 16.01 8.73 15.77
CA SER A 146 16.00 9.60 16.95
C SER A 146 14.57 9.92 17.36
N GLY A 147 14.36 10.13 18.64
CA GLY A 147 13.11 10.59 19.21
C GLY A 147 13.40 11.57 20.35
N THR A 148 12.38 12.28 20.82
CA THR A 148 12.50 13.22 21.92
C THR A 148 11.61 12.80 23.08
N ILE A 149 12.15 12.73 24.29
CA ILE A 149 11.38 12.54 25.52
C ILE A 149 11.22 13.90 26.20
N SER A 150 9.95 14.33 26.40
CA SER A 150 9.62 15.51 27.17
C SER A 150 9.51 15.15 28.66
N LEU A 151 10.09 15.98 29.54
CA LEU A 151 10.05 15.81 30.99
C LEU A 151 8.86 16.57 31.59
N GLN A 152 8.25 16.00 32.63
CA GLN A 152 7.06 16.59 33.30
C GLN A 152 7.28 18.00 33.87
N HIS A 153 8.51 18.38 34.17
CA HIS A 153 8.85 19.69 34.76
C HIS A 153 9.52 20.66 33.77
N GLY A 154 9.33 20.39 32.48
CA GLY A 154 9.96 21.18 31.43
C GLY A 154 11.35 20.63 31.03
N GLY A 155 11.70 20.87 29.79
CA GLY A 155 12.89 20.29 29.16
C GLY A 155 12.60 19.02 28.37
N SER A 156 13.50 18.70 27.50
CA SER A 156 13.44 17.47 26.70
C SER A 156 14.85 16.97 26.43
N PHE A 157 14.99 15.68 26.18
CA PHE A 157 16.25 15.11 25.73
C PHE A 157 16.01 14.14 24.55
N ASN A 158 16.99 14.08 23.66
CA ASN A 158 16.95 13.20 22.52
C ASN A 158 17.37 11.79 22.93
N ILE A 159 16.66 10.81 22.42
CA ILE A 159 16.99 9.41 22.50
C ILE A 159 17.27 8.88 21.10
N TYR A 160 18.13 7.89 21.02
CA TYR A 160 18.57 7.33 19.77
C TYR A 160 18.38 5.82 19.76
N GLN A 161 18.24 5.26 18.57
CA GLN A 161 18.28 3.85 18.31
C GLN A 161 19.59 3.27 18.87
N PRO A 162 19.55 2.09 19.54
CA PRO A 162 20.75 1.53 20.21
C PRO A 162 21.86 1.11 19.25
N GLU A 163 21.50 0.67 18.06
CA GLU A 163 22.44 0.18 17.03
C GLU A 163 22.21 0.95 15.73
N VAL A 164 23.31 1.31 15.05
CA VAL A 164 23.26 1.90 13.72
C VAL A 164 22.73 0.87 12.73
N TYR A 165 22.03 1.31 11.71
CA TYR A 165 21.68 0.48 10.55
C TYR A 165 22.92 -0.24 10.01
N LYS A 166 22.81 -1.53 9.74
CA LYS A 166 23.91 -2.37 9.23
C LYS A 166 23.55 -2.80 7.81
N GLY A 167 24.37 -2.40 6.88
CA GLY A 167 24.22 -2.75 5.48
C GLY A 167 24.65 -1.62 4.55
N ASP A 168 24.73 -1.92 3.27
CA ASP A 168 25.05 -0.90 2.28
C ASP A 168 23.81 -0.01 2.02
N ILE A 169 24.06 1.26 1.73
CA ILE A 169 23.12 2.11 1.03
C ILE A 169 23.48 2.05 -0.45
N ARG A 170 22.51 1.74 -1.32
CA ARG A 170 22.78 1.59 -2.74
C ARG A 170 21.71 2.25 -3.58
N VAL A 171 22.13 3.16 -4.46
CA VAL A 171 21.25 3.89 -5.39
C VAL A 171 21.82 3.77 -6.80
N ARG A 172 20.99 3.30 -7.72
CA ARG A 172 21.28 3.24 -9.15
C ARG A 172 20.59 4.41 -9.85
N TYR A 173 21.33 5.16 -10.63
CA TYR A 173 20.81 6.20 -11.52
C TYR A 173 20.86 5.68 -12.95
N VAL A 174 19.71 5.50 -13.58
CA VAL A 174 19.54 5.07 -14.96
C VAL A 174 19.25 6.29 -15.81
N PHE A 175 19.99 6.47 -16.90
CA PHE A 175 19.84 7.64 -17.79
C PHE A 175 18.95 7.30 -18.98
N LEU A 176 18.04 8.21 -19.29
CA LEU A 176 17.11 8.12 -20.42
C LEU A 176 17.28 9.37 -21.30
N VAL A 177 17.14 9.18 -22.61
CA VAL A 177 17.30 10.26 -23.60
C VAL A 177 16.24 10.16 -24.69
N GLY A 178 15.91 11.30 -25.31
CA GLY A 178 14.95 11.36 -26.42
C GLY A 178 13.54 10.92 -26.02
N GLU A 179 12.91 10.08 -26.80
CA GLU A 179 11.52 9.62 -26.59
C GLU A 179 11.34 8.79 -25.30
N GLU A 180 12.41 8.17 -24.79
CA GLU A 180 12.39 7.44 -23.54
C GLU A 180 12.53 8.36 -22.29
N ALA A 181 12.85 9.63 -22.48
CA ALA A 181 13.09 10.59 -21.40
C ALA A 181 11.78 11.16 -20.85
N ASP A 182 10.85 10.29 -20.47
CA ASP A 182 9.60 10.64 -19.80
C ASP A 182 9.26 9.64 -18.67
N TYR A 183 8.19 9.91 -17.91
CA TYR A 183 7.80 9.02 -16.81
C TYR A 183 7.34 7.64 -17.30
N SER A 184 6.86 7.52 -18.55
CA SER A 184 6.51 6.22 -19.15
C SER A 184 7.77 5.41 -19.43
N GLY A 185 8.81 6.04 -19.98
CA GLY A 185 10.12 5.42 -20.14
C GLY A 185 10.77 5.05 -18.80
N MET A 186 10.66 5.92 -17.78
CA MET A 186 11.11 5.60 -16.43
C MET A 186 10.38 4.37 -15.86
N ALA A 187 9.06 4.26 -16.04
CA ALA A 187 8.27 3.12 -15.57
C ALA A 187 8.69 1.83 -16.29
N ARG A 188 8.87 1.86 -17.62
CA ARG A 188 9.36 0.69 -18.39
C ARG A 188 10.74 0.24 -17.92
N ARG A 189 11.69 1.17 -17.78
CA ARG A 189 13.05 0.84 -17.31
C ARG A 189 13.06 0.27 -15.91
N TYR A 190 12.16 0.77 -15.02
CA TYR A 190 12.03 0.19 -13.69
C TYR A 190 11.38 -1.20 -13.72
N GLN A 191 10.34 -1.38 -14.51
CA GLN A 191 9.71 -2.70 -14.71
C GLN A 191 10.73 -3.73 -15.23
N GLU A 192 11.52 -3.38 -16.27
CA GLU A 192 12.60 -4.22 -16.80
C GLU A 192 13.61 -4.60 -15.70
N TYR A 193 14.06 -3.61 -14.92
CA TYR A 193 14.96 -3.83 -13.79
C TYR A 193 14.37 -4.83 -12.78
N LEU A 194 13.09 -4.69 -12.44
CA LEU A 194 12.42 -5.59 -11.48
C LEU A 194 12.32 -7.02 -12.04
N VAL A 195 12.01 -7.17 -13.32
CA VAL A 195 11.94 -8.48 -14.00
C VAL A 195 13.32 -9.14 -14.06
N GLU A 196 14.36 -8.41 -14.48
CA GLU A 196 15.74 -8.89 -14.53
C GLU A 196 16.26 -9.37 -13.16
N ASN A 197 15.77 -8.75 -12.07
CA ASN A 197 16.14 -9.13 -10.70
C ASN A 197 15.16 -10.13 -10.05
N GLY A 198 14.19 -10.67 -10.81
CA GLY A 198 13.23 -11.67 -10.33
C GLY A 198 12.23 -11.12 -9.28
N LEU A 199 12.02 -9.81 -9.26
CA LEU A 199 11.10 -9.14 -8.34
C LEU A 199 9.67 -9.02 -8.92
N LEU A 200 9.52 -9.22 -10.22
CA LEU A 200 8.23 -9.34 -10.90
C LEU A 200 8.23 -10.61 -11.75
N THR A 201 7.13 -11.36 -11.67
CA THR A 201 6.91 -12.60 -12.44
C THR A 201 5.61 -12.44 -13.23
N PRO A 202 5.58 -12.79 -14.53
CA PRO A 202 4.36 -12.68 -15.33
C PRO A 202 3.16 -13.38 -14.70
N LEU A 203 1.98 -12.84 -14.93
CA LEU A 203 0.71 -13.44 -14.50
C LEU A 203 0.58 -14.87 -15.05
N LYS A 204 -0.05 -15.74 -14.25
CA LYS A 204 -0.26 -17.16 -14.60
C LYS A 204 -1.52 -17.39 -15.44
N SER A 205 -2.42 -16.43 -15.52
CA SER A 205 -3.71 -16.51 -16.21
C SER A 205 -3.92 -15.25 -17.03
N ASP A 206 -4.54 -15.42 -18.20
CA ASP A 206 -4.97 -14.32 -19.08
C ASP A 206 -6.43 -13.92 -18.85
N ASP A 207 -7.14 -14.60 -17.94
CA ASP A 207 -8.54 -14.30 -17.61
C ASP A 207 -8.59 -13.41 -16.35
N PRO A 208 -9.07 -12.14 -16.49
CA PRO A 208 -9.11 -11.22 -15.35
C PRO A 208 -10.05 -11.72 -14.26
N PRO A 209 -9.62 -11.75 -12.98
CA PRO A 209 -10.49 -12.12 -11.88
C PRO A 209 -11.53 -11.04 -11.60
N PHE A 210 -12.76 -11.45 -11.26
CA PHE A 210 -13.73 -10.53 -10.67
C PHE A 210 -13.54 -10.48 -9.16
N LEU A 211 -13.09 -9.33 -8.65
CA LEU A 211 -12.70 -9.17 -7.24
C LEU A 211 -13.88 -8.70 -6.38
N LEU A 212 -14.22 -9.48 -5.35
CA LEU A 212 -15.23 -9.12 -4.36
C LEU A 212 -14.73 -9.36 -2.95
N GLU A 213 -14.83 -8.34 -2.09
CA GLU A 213 -14.58 -8.46 -0.66
C GLU A 213 -15.88 -8.75 0.08
N LEU A 214 -15.88 -9.81 0.91
CA LEU A 214 -16.94 -10.14 1.83
C LEU A 214 -16.54 -9.75 3.26
N ILE A 215 -17.39 -8.98 3.93
CA ILE A 215 -17.24 -8.66 5.35
C ILE A 215 -18.02 -9.70 6.17
N GLY A 216 -17.29 -10.59 6.84
CA GLY A 216 -17.84 -11.68 7.67
C GLY A 216 -18.40 -11.16 8.99
N ALA A 217 -17.56 -11.03 9.99
CA ALA A 217 -17.97 -10.49 11.28
C ALA A 217 -17.14 -9.26 11.68
N PHE A 218 -17.73 -8.36 12.46
CA PHE A 218 -17.04 -7.22 13.06
C PHE A 218 -17.50 -7.00 14.51
N PRO A 219 -16.65 -6.46 15.40
CA PRO A 219 -17.04 -6.18 16.77
C PRO A 219 -18.12 -5.10 16.85
N ARG A 220 -19.17 -5.40 17.58
CA ARG A 220 -20.26 -4.48 17.92
C ARG A 220 -20.51 -4.50 19.42
N THR A 221 -20.71 -3.33 20.01
CA THR A 221 -21.05 -3.24 21.43
C THR A 221 -22.54 -3.52 21.62
N GLU A 222 -22.86 -4.55 22.41
CA GLU A 222 -24.22 -4.89 22.81
C GLU A 222 -24.35 -4.87 24.33
N VAL A 223 -25.52 -4.47 24.83
CA VAL A 223 -25.78 -4.46 26.27
C VAL A 223 -26.39 -5.82 26.65
N ILE A 224 -25.60 -6.65 27.33
CA ILE A 224 -26.03 -7.97 27.84
C ILE A 224 -26.16 -7.86 29.36
N MET A 225 -27.38 -8.09 29.89
CA MET A 225 -27.68 -7.95 31.32
C MET A 225 -27.22 -6.59 31.92
N GLY A 226 -27.41 -5.49 31.16
CA GLY A 226 -27.01 -4.15 31.59
C GLY A 226 -25.51 -3.84 31.46
N ILE A 227 -24.69 -4.76 30.98
CA ILE A 227 -23.24 -4.58 30.82
C ILE A 227 -22.90 -4.48 29.33
N PRO A 228 -22.26 -3.38 28.87
CA PRO A 228 -21.77 -3.27 27.51
C PRO A 228 -20.69 -4.34 27.24
N ARG A 229 -20.87 -5.13 26.18
CA ARG A 229 -19.90 -6.14 25.72
C ARG A 229 -19.69 -6.02 24.24
N SER A 230 -18.42 -6.02 23.83
CA SER A 230 -18.06 -6.12 22.41
C SER A 230 -18.14 -7.58 21.98
N ILE A 231 -19.07 -7.89 21.06
CA ILE A 231 -19.26 -9.22 20.48
C ILE A 231 -19.16 -9.14 18.95
N PRO A 232 -18.66 -10.20 18.27
CA PRO A 232 -18.64 -10.25 16.82
C PRO A 232 -20.09 -10.32 16.28
N TYR A 233 -20.48 -9.31 15.50
CA TYR A 233 -21.75 -9.28 14.78
C TYR A 233 -21.57 -9.97 13.42
N PRO A 234 -22.38 -10.98 13.04
CA PRO A 234 -22.29 -11.66 11.75
C PRO A 234 -22.91 -10.77 10.65
N ALA A 235 -22.07 -10.21 9.77
CA ALA A 235 -22.55 -9.44 8.62
C ALA A 235 -22.71 -10.31 7.37
N THR A 236 -21.88 -11.37 7.22
CA THR A 236 -22.01 -12.37 6.15
C THR A 236 -21.63 -13.73 6.71
N THR A 237 -22.61 -14.62 6.87
CA THR A 237 -22.39 -16.02 7.27
C THR A 237 -21.77 -16.83 6.13
N PHE A 238 -21.25 -18.03 6.40
CA PHE A 238 -20.72 -18.90 5.34
C PHE A 238 -21.83 -19.33 4.36
N ALA A 239 -23.06 -19.48 4.82
CA ALA A 239 -24.21 -19.72 3.97
C ALA A 239 -24.54 -18.51 3.08
N ASP A 240 -24.47 -17.29 3.63
CA ASP A 240 -24.66 -16.06 2.84
C ASP A 240 -23.57 -15.89 1.79
N ALA A 241 -22.31 -16.17 2.14
CA ALA A 241 -21.19 -16.10 1.21
C ALA A 241 -21.39 -17.05 0.02
N LYS A 242 -21.87 -18.28 0.29
CA LYS A 242 -22.23 -19.23 -0.77
C LYS A 242 -23.36 -18.67 -1.65
N ARG A 243 -24.44 -18.15 -1.05
CA ARG A 243 -25.57 -17.55 -1.78
C ARG A 243 -25.14 -16.37 -2.64
N ILE A 244 -24.27 -15.51 -2.15
CA ILE A 244 -23.73 -14.36 -2.94
C ILE A 244 -22.91 -14.88 -4.11
N PHE A 245 -22.06 -15.88 -3.91
CA PHE A 245 -21.29 -16.49 -4.98
C PHE A 245 -22.18 -17.10 -6.07
N ASP A 246 -23.20 -17.90 -5.67
CA ASP A 246 -24.17 -18.50 -6.58
C ASP A 246 -24.92 -17.44 -7.40
N ASP A 247 -25.41 -16.38 -6.74
CA ASP A 247 -26.16 -15.30 -7.39
C ASP A 247 -25.32 -14.51 -8.42
N LEU A 248 -24.02 -14.33 -8.16
CA LEU A 248 -23.10 -13.69 -9.11
C LEU A 248 -22.81 -14.60 -10.30
N THR A 249 -22.56 -15.88 -10.08
CA THR A 249 -22.31 -16.85 -11.14
C THR A 249 -23.55 -17.10 -12.00
N ASP A 250 -24.74 -17.17 -11.39
CA ASP A 250 -26.04 -17.23 -12.10
C ASP A 250 -26.31 -15.97 -12.94
N ALA A 251 -25.79 -14.81 -12.51
CA ALA A 251 -25.85 -13.58 -13.30
C ALA A 251 -24.81 -13.52 -14.43
N GLY A 252 -24.00 -14.56 -14.61
CA GLY A 252 -23.01 -14.69 -15.69
C GLY A 252 -21.63 -14.13 -15.35
N ILE A 253 -21.36 -13.77 -14.09
CA ILE A 253 -20.04 -13.35 -13.66
C ILE A 253 -19.14 -14.59 -13.47
N SER A 254 -18.06 -14.68 -14.21
CA SER A 254 -17.07 -15.75 -14.14
C SER A 254 -15.82 -15.35 -13.36
N ASN A 255 -14.99 -16.33 -13.01
CA ASN A 255 -13.70 -16.15 -12.35
C ASN A 255 -13.80 -15.26 -11.09
N VAL A 256 -14.78 -15.56 -10.21
CA VAL A 256 -15.07 -14.78 -8.99
C VAL A 256 -14.02 -15.10 -7.92
N HIS A 257 -13.27 -14.08 -7.50
CA HIS A 257 -12.27 -14.16 -6.44
C HIS A 257 -12.80 -13.45 -5.19
N LEU A 258 -13.10 -14.22 -4.15
CA LEU A 258 -13.66 -13.73 -2.89
C LEU A 258 -12.56 -13.47 -1.85
N ARG A 259 -12.33 -12.21 -1.50
CA ARG A 259 -11.59 -11.86 -0.29
C ARG A 259 -12.51 -11.94 0.90
N PHE A 260 -12.30 -12.89 1.84
CA PHE A 260 -13.19 -13.03 2.98
C PHE A 260 -12.55 -12.48 4.27
N ARG A 261 -12.90 -11.27 4.63
CA ARG A 261 -12.42 -10.60 5.84
C ARG A 261 -13.31 -10.90 7.03
N GLY A 262 -12.72 -10.92 8.22
CA GLY A 262 -13.48 -11.13 9.46
C GLY A 262 -14.05 -12.54 9.63
N TRP A 263 -13.51 -13.55 8.95
CA TRP A 263 -13.90 -14.94 9.06
C TRP A 263 -13.35 -15.63 10.31
N MET A 264 -12.22 -15.11 10.85
CA MET A 264 -11.57 -15.64 12.05
C MET A 264 -12.27 -15.15 13.32
N ARG A 265 -12.09 -15.93 14.39
CA ARG A 265 -12.62 -15.60 15.72
C ARG A 265 -12.27 -14.18 16.15
N GLY A 266 -13.29 -13.40 16.47
CA GLY A 266 -13.19 -11.97 16.76
C GLY A 266 -13.56 -11.07 15.57
N GLY A 267 -13.79 -11.65 14.39
CA GLY A 267 -14.19 -10.91 13.21
C GLY A 267 -13.04 -10.07 12.62
N LEU A 268 -13.33 -8.85 12.16
CA LEU A 268 -12.32 -7.92 11.64
C LEU A 268 -11.21 -7.58 12.66
N GLU A 269 -11.52 -7.71 13.96
CA GLU A 269 -10.54 -7.63 15.05
C GLU A 269 -10.21 -9.04 15.56
N HIS A 270 -9.77 -9.90 14.65
CA HIS A 270 -9.51 -11.30 14.98
C HIS A 270 -8.50 -11.46 16.12
N GLN A 271 -8.58 -12.60 16.78
CA GLN A 271 -7.62 -13.00 17.81
C GLN A 271 -6.19 -13.00 17.25
N TYR A 272 -5.22 -13.01 18.17
CA TYR A 272 -3.82 -13.21 17.81
C TYR A 272 -3.67 -14.42 16.89
N PRO A 273 -3.12 -14.27 15.67
CA PRO A 273 -3.21 -15.29 14.62
C PRO A 273 -2.17 -16.41 14.78
N ASP A 274 -2.02 -16.92 16.02
CA ASP A 274 -1.29 -18.16 16.27
C ASP A 274 -2.14 -19.41 15.98
N LYS A 275 -3.47 -19.21 15.72
CA LYS A 275 -4.44 -20.22 15.31
C LYS A 275 -5.39 -19.65 14.28
N ALA A 276 -5.74 -20.47 13.30
CA ALA A 276 -6.74 -20.15 12.30
C ALA A 276 -8.10 -20.74 12.71
N ALA A 277 -8.80 -20.11 13.66
CA ALA A 277 -10.09 -20.56 14.14
C ALA A 277 -11.23 -19.71 13.55
N VAL A 278 -12.28 -20.34 13.02
CA VAL A 278 -13.45 -19.64 12.47
C VAL A 278 -14.23 -18.87 13.55
N GLU A 279 -14.90 -17.80 13.14
CA GLU A 279 -15.86 -17.09 14.00
C GLU A 279 -17.18 -17.87 14.05
N ASN A 280 -17.54 -18.35 15.23
CA ASN A 280 -18.69 -19.26 15.42
C ASN A 280 -20.03 -18.64 14.98
N ASN A 281 -20.17 -17.31 15.03
CA ASN A 281 -21.38 -16.62 14.60
C ASN A 281 -21.58 -16.64 13.07
N LEU A 282 -20.54 -16.99 12.30
CA LEU A 282 -20.61 -17.13 10.85
C LEU A 282 -20.97 -18.54 10.40
N GLY A 283 -20.76 -19.52 11.28
CA GLY A 283 -20.97 -20.94 11.03
C GLY A 283 -19.89 -21.81 11.66
N THR A 284 -19.94 -23.09 11.37
CA THR A 284 -19.00 -24.10 11.86
C THR A 284 -17.75 -24.21 10.99
N GLU A 285 -16.71 -24.84 11.53
CA GLU A 285 -15.48 -25.16 10.77
C GLU A 285 -15.79 -26.03 9.53
N THR A 286 -16.75 -26.96 9.65
CA THR A 286 -17.15 -27.82 8.52
C THR A 286 -17.84 -27.01 7.42
N GLU A 287 -18.72 -26.07 7.78
CA GLU A 287 -19.36 -25.18 6.79
C GLU A 287 -18.35 -24.29 6.07
N PHE A 288 -17.35 -23.79 6.78
CA PHE A 288 -16.29 -23.02 6.14
C PHE A 288 -15.47 -23.85 5.14
N LYS A 289 -15.08 -25.08 5.51
CA LYS A 289 -14.41 -26.03 4.60
C LYS A 289 -15.27 -26.33 3.37
N SER A 290 -16.56 -26.52 3.58
CA SER A 290 -17.51 -26.77 2.49
C SER A 290 -17.65 -25.56 1.57
N LEU A 291 -17.65 -24.33 2.11
CA LEU A 291 -17.65 -23.10 1.30
C LEU A 291 -16.38 -22.99 0.46
N VAL A 292 -15.20 -23.22 1.05
CA VAL A 292 -13.92 -23.19 0.34
C VAL A 292 -13.91 -24.16 -0.83
N ALA A 293 -14.24 -25.43 -0.57
CA ALA A 293 -14.30 -26.45 -1.62
C ALA A 293 -15.32 -26.09 -2.71
N TYR A 294 -16.53 -25.64 -2.31
CA TYR A 294 -17.58 -25.28 -3.24
C TYR A 294 -17.18 -24.17 -4.21
N VAL A 295 -16.57 -23.07 -3.71
CA VAL A 295 -16.14 -21.96 -4.54
C VAL A 295 -15.06 -22.42 -5.55
N GLN A 296 -14.10 -23.24 -5.10
CA GLN A 296 -13.03 -23.77 -5.96
C GLN A 296 -13.58 -24.74 -7.03
N GLU A 297 -14.50 -25.64 -6.67
CA GLU A 297 -15.13 -26.59 -7.60
C GLU A 297 -16.00 -25.90 -8.67
N ASN A 298 -16.50 -24.70 -8.38
CA ASN A 298 -17.29 -23.90 -9.31
C ASN A 298 -16.49 -22.77 -10.01
N GLY A 299 -15.16 -22.92 -10.11
CA GLY A 299 -14.28 -22.05 -10.90
C GLY A 299 -13.99 -20.68 -10.28
N GLY A 300 -14.28 -20.49 -8.99
CA GLY A 300 -13.90 -19.33 -8.23
C GLY A 300 -12.67 -19.56 -7.36
N ALA A 301 -12.24 -18.51 -6.66
CA ALA A 301 -11.20 -18.57 -5.64
C ALA A 301 -11.64 -17.86 -4.36
N ILE A 302 -11.18 -18.34 -3.22
CA ILE A 302 -11.45 -17.71 -1.94
C ILE A 302 -10.12 -17.41 -1.22
N TYR A 303 -10.01 -16.18 -0.72
CA TYR A 303 -8.84 -15.64 -0.01
C TYR A 303 -9.25 -15.22 1.40
N PRO A 304 -9.26 -16.16 2.36
CA PRO A 304 -9.49 -15.83 3.76
C PRO A 304 -8.43 -14.84 4.24
N ASP A 305 -8.84 -13.72 4.86
CA ASP A 305 -7.95 -12.61 5.22
C ASP A 305 -7.37 -12.77 6.62
N VAL A 306 -6.09 -12.44 6.79
CA VAL A 306 -5.40 -12.45 8.08
C VAL A 306 -4.43 -11.28 8.21
N GLY A 307 -4.32 -10.71 9.41
CA GLY A 307 -3.33 -9.69 9.77
C GLY A 307 -2.34 -10.23 10.80
N PHE A 308 -1.04 -10.15 10.50
CA PHE A 308 0.02 -10.64 11.39
C PHE A 308 0.76 -9.53 12.16
N LEU A 309 0.63 -8.27 11.73
CA LEU A 309 1.45 -7.18 12.23
C LEU A 309 0.75 -6.33 13.32
N SER A 310 -0.50 -6.65 13.65
CA SER A 310 -1.29 -5.90 14.62
C SER A 310 -2.15 -6.83 15.48
N VAL A 311 -2.32 -6.48 16.76
CA VAL A 311 -3.18 -7.17 17.71
C VAL A 311 -4.24 -6.21 18.22
N TYR A 312 -5.49 -6.53 17.90
CA TYR A 312 -6.64 -5.71 18.27
C TYR A 312 -7.08 -5.92 19.72
N ARG A 313 -6.88 -7.15 20.26
CA ARG A 313 -7.33 -7.54 21.59
C ARG A 313 -6.20 -8.22 22.36
N ASN A 314 -5.93 -7.72 23.55
CA ASN A 314 -4.96 -8.32 24.46
C ASN A 314 -5.71 -9.06 25.58
N ARG A 315 -6.10 -10.31 25.32
CA ARG A 315 -6.71 -11.18 26.33
C ARG A 315 -5.72 -12.26 26.71
N LEU A 316 -5.67 -12.61 28.02
CA LEU A 316 -4.75 -13.62 28.57
C LEU A 316 -4.88 -15.00 27.88
N VAL A 317 -6.02 -15.29 27.28
CA VAL A 317 -6.31 -16.58 26.61
C VAL A 317 -6.02 -16.59 25.10
N ASP A 318 -5.65 -15.45 24.52
CA ASP A 318 -5.49 -15.32 23.07
C ASP A 318 -4.06 -15.60 22.57
N GLY A 319 -3.16 -16.10 23.45
CA GLY A 319 -1.78 -16.45 23.07
C GLY A 319 -0.78 -15.29 22.97
N PHE A 320 -1.28 -14.04 22.94
CA PHE A 320 -0.45 -12.85 22.90
C PHE A 320 0.15 -12.52 24.28
N ILE A 321 1.47 -12.31 24.32
CA ILE A 321 2.20 -11.90 25.52
C ILE A 321 2.92 -10.58 25.21
N GLY A 322 2.42 -9.45 25.70
CA GLY A 322 2.90 -8.12 25.33
C GLY A 322 4.40 -7.89 25.55
N ILE A 323 5.01 -8.48 26.60
CA ILE A 323 6.45 -8.37 26.83
C ILE A 323 7.27 -9.10 25.76
N ARG A 324 6.75 -10.19 25.21
CA ARG A 324 7.41 -11.03 24.20
C ARG A 324 7.09 -10.58 22.77
N ASP A 325 5.82 -10.27 22.51
CA ASP A 325 5.26 -10.21 21.17
C ASP A 325 5.04 -8.78 20.65
N ALA A 326 4.96 -7.78 21.54
CA ALA A 326 4.76 -6.40 21.14
C ALA A 326 6.07 -5.71 20.74
N ALA A 327 6.00 -4.92 19.67
CA ALA A 327 7.06 -3.99 19.29
C ALA A 327 7.16 -2.83 20.29
N ARG A 328 8.35 -2.28 20.44
CA ARG A 328 8.62 -1.13 21.34
C ARG A 328 9.11 0.07 20.56
N ARG A 329 8.69 1.22 21.00
CA ARG A 329 9.17 2.53 20.58
C ARG A 329 10.55 2.80 21.17
N LEU A 330 11.20 3.88 20.72
CA LEU A 330 12.49 4.34 21.25
C LEU A 330 12.46 4.60 22.77
N ASP A 331 11.34 5.13 23.29
CA ASP A 331 11.10 5.36 24.73
C ASP A 331 10.75 4.08 25.52
N GLN A 332 10.79 2.92 24.88
CA GLN A 332 10.48 1.58 25.43
C GLN A 332 8.99 1.35 25.76
N ILE A 333 8.12 2.29 25.42
CA ILE A 333 6.68 2.08 25.51
C ILE A 333 6.24 1.13 24.39
N VAL A 334 5.25 0.28 24.67
CA VAL A 334 4.66 -0.60 23.65
C VAL A 334 4.09 0.24 22.52
N ALA A 335 4.48 -0.08 21.29
CA ALA A 335 4.01 0.61 20.11
C ALA A 335 2.53 0.30 19.85
N ARG A 336 1.74 1.33 19.62
CA ARG A 336 0.30 1.24 19.38
C ARG A 336 -0.15 2.18 18.28
N VAL A 337 -1.14 1.73 17.52
CA VAL A 337 -1.91 2.55 16.57
C VAL A 337 -3.20 2.98 17.28
N TYR A 338 -3.55 4.25 17.17
CA TYR A 338 -4.72 4.83 17.81
C TYR A 338 -5.70 5.35 16.77
N ASP A 339 -6.98 5.17 17.02
CA ASP A 339 -8.00 6.03 16.42
C ASP A 339 -8.02 7.36 17.21
N TYR A 340 -8.46 8.42 16.57
CA TYR A 340 -8.53 9.73 17.18
C TYR A 340 -9.96 10.21 17.23
N ASN A 341 -10.35 10.78 18.37
CA ASN A 341 -11.62 11.48 18.50
C ASN A 341 -11.58 12.76 17.65
N ILE A 342 -12.45 12.86 16.66
CA ILE A 342 -12.48 14.00 15.73
C ILE A 342 -12.79 15.32 16.43
N ALA A 343 -13.55 15.28 17.53
CA ALA A 343 -13.95 16.50 18.25
C ALA A 343 -12.88 17.03 19.21
N THR A 344 -12.08 16.13 19.82
CA THR A 344 -11.07 16.51 20.84
C THR A 344 -9.64 16.40 20.32
N PHE A 345 -9.42 15.74 19.16
CA PHE A 345 -8.11 15.40 18.60
C PHE A 345 -7.24 14.52 19.52
N GLU A 346 -7.85 13.89 20.51
CA GLU A 346 -7.17 13.01 21.44
C GLU A 346 -7.19 11.55 20.96
N PRO A 347 -6.12 10.76 21.24
CA PRO A 347 -6.08 9.35 20.90
C PRO A 347 -7.07 8.55 21.73
N GLU A 348 -7.86 7.70 21.09
CA GLU A 348 -8.77 6.77 21.76
C GLU A 348 -8.00 5.55 22.29
N THR A 349 -7.55 5.64 23.54
CA THR A 349 -6.70 4.62 24.15
C THR A 349 -7.41 3.28 24.36
N ALA A 350 -8.75 3.27 24.45
CA ALA A 350 -9.55 2.05 24.65
C ALA A 350 -9.57 1.15 23.39
N SER A 351 -9.43 1.74 22.21
CA SER A 351 -9.42 1.03 20.91
C SER A 351 -8.01 0.86 20.34
N ALA A 352 -6.98 1.12 21.14
CA ALA A 352 -5.59 1.07 20.68
C ALA A 352 -5.16 -0.33 20.21
N ILE A 353 -4.61 -0.39 18.99
CA ILE A 353 -4.13 -1.60 18.34
C ILE A 353 -2.64 -1.77 18.64
N THR A 354 -2.23 -2.91 19.18
CA THR A 354 -0.82 -3.16 19.51
C THR A 354 -0.06 -3.62 18.26
N VAL A 355 1.10 -3.02 18.01
CA VAL A 355 2.01 -3.42 16.92
C VAL A 355 2.78 -4.69 17.34
N VAL A 356 2.78 -5.69 16.47
CA VAL A 356 3.52 -6.95 16.67
C VAL A 356 5.00 -6.74 16.31
N SER A 357 5.88 -7.27 17.15
CA SER A 357 7.32 -7.26 16.88
C SER A 357 7.67 -8.18 15.70
N PRO A 358 8.48 -7.73 14.72
CA PRO A 358 8.96 -8.60 13.64
C PRO A 358 9.66 -9.87 14.13
N ARG A 359 10.25 -9.85 15.33
CA ARG A 359 10.95 -11.00 15.96
C ARG A 359 10.07 -12.25 16.12
N VAL A 360 8.75 -12.08 16.22
CA VAL A 360 7.86 -13.23 16.48
C VAL A 360 7.14 -13.70 15.23
N LEU A 361 7.34 -13.01 14.09
CA LEU A 361 6.59 -13.25 12.88
C LEU A 361 6.79 -14.67 12.34
N GLU A 362 8.01 -15.18 12.32
CA GLU A 362 8.32 -16.55 11.89
C GLU A 362 7.52 -17.61 12.70
N ARG A 363 7.52 -17.47 14.03
CA ARG A 363 6.77 -18.37 14.92
C ARG A 363 5.26 -18.27 14.66
N LEU A 364 4.78 -17.05 14.48
CA LEU A 364 3.36 -16.76 14.30
C LEU A 364 2.85 -17.34 12.99
N VAL A 365 3.54 -17.07 11.90
CA VAL A 365 3.22 -17.60 10.57
C VAL A 365 3.31 -19.12 10.55
N SER A 366 4.34 -19.72 11.18
CA SER A 366 4.47 -21.18 11.28
C SER A 366 3.30 -21.83 12.02
N SER A 367 2.85 -21.23 13.12
CA SER A 367 1.69 -21.72 13.88
C SER A 367 0.41 -21.58 13.08
N PHE A 368 0.23 -20.45 12.40
CA PHE A 368 -0.93 -20.20 11.55
C PHE A 368 -1.03 -21.20 10.39
N ILE A 369 0.04 -21.39 9.61
CA ILE A 369 0.07 -22.33 8.48
C ILE A 369 -0.36 -23.71 8.94
N LYS A 370 0.20 -24.21 10.05
CA LYS A 370 -0.08 -25.55 10.59
C LYS A 370 -1.58 -25.76 10.87
N ASP A 371 -2.29 -24.72 11.30
CA ASP A 371 -3.70 -24.80 11.63
C ASP A 371 -4.59 -24.43 10.42
N PHE A 372 -4.10 -23.56 9.51
CA PHE A 372 -4.86 -23.10 8.34
C PHE A 372 -4.95 -24.16 7.22
N ASP A 373 -3.91 -24.99 7.05
CA ASP A 373 -3.85 -26.06 6.03
C ASP A 373 -5.10 -26.98 6.04
N LYS A 374 -5.74 -27.15 7.20
CA LYS A 374 -6.95 -27.99 7.35
C LYS A 374 -8.17 -27.50 6.55
N TYR A 375 -8.19 -26.22 6.14
CA TYR A 375 -9.31 -25.64 5.40
C TYR A 375 -9.26 -25.91 3.89
N GLY A 376 -8.08 -26.31 3.35
CA GLY A 376 -7.91 -26.61 1.94
C GLY A 376 -8.00 -25.39 1.01
N SER A 377 -7.87 -24.18 1.54
CA SER A 377 -7.88 -22.96 0.72
C SER A 377 -6.60 -22.88 -0.11
N GLY A 378 -6.75 -22.69 -1.43
CA GLY A 378 -5.63 -22.39 -2.33
C GLY A 378 -5.17 -20.94 -2.25
N GLY A 379 -6.03 -20.02 -1.77
CA GLY A 379 -5.76 -18.58 -1.62
C GLY A 379 -5.64 -18.15 -0.16
N LEU A 380 -4.88 -17.06 0.07
CA LEU A 380 -4.75 -16.40 1.36
C LEU A 380 -4.61 -14.89 1.15
N SER A 381 -5.38 -14.08 1.88
CA SER A 381 -5.25 -12.62 1.90
C SER A 381 -4.46 -12.15 3.12
N LEU A 382 -3.53 -11.21 2.90
CA LEU A 382 -2.68 -10.62 3.93
C LEU A 382 -3.01 -9.12 4.05
N SER A 383 -3.82 -8.77 5.03
CA SER A 383 -4.33 -7.40 5.19
C SER A 383 -3.27 -6.36 5.59
N GLN A 384 -2.10 -6.78 6.05
CA GLN A 384 -1.10 -5.87 6.61
C GLN A 384 0.29 -6.01 5.98
N MET A 385 0.73 -7.22 5.64
CA MET A 385 2.10 -7.48 5.21
C MET A 385 2.47 -6.81 3.87
N GLY A 386 1.47 -6.43 3.07
CA GLY A 386 1.70 -5.74 1.79
C GLY A 386 1.96 -4.23 1.92
N TRP A 387 1.69 -3.60 3.09
CA TRP A 387 1.80 -2.14 3.21
C TRP A 387 2.35 -1.65 4.55
N GLN A 388 2.16 -2.40 5.64
CA GLN A 388 2.59 -1.99 6.97
C GLN A 388 4.00 -2.53 7.26
N LEU A 389 4.90 -1.66 7.71
CA LEU A 389 6.27 -2.03 8.02
C LEU A 389 6.74 -1.26 9.26
N ASN A 390 7.09 -1.99 10.32
CA ASN A 390 7.45 -1.41 11.61
C ASN A 390 8.77 -1.98 12.15
N SER A 391 9.56 -1.13 12.79
CA SER A 391 10.72 -1.49 13.59
C SER A 391 10.33 -2.13 14.93
N ASP A 392 11.32 -2.55 15.73
CA ASP A 392 11.18 -2.85 17.16
C ASP A 392 12.43 -2.35 17.90
N PHE A 393 12.30 -1.26 18.63
CA PHE A 393 13.41 -0.64 19.36
C PHE A 393 13.62 -1.21 20.76
N ASN A 394 13.30 -2.48 20.97
CA ASN A 394 13.55 -3.15 22.24
C ASN A 394 15.04 -3.15 22.57
N ARG A 395 15.43 -2.54 23.71
CA ARG A 395 16.84 -2.39 24.15
C ARG A 395 17.47 -3.64 24.71
N GLY A 396 16.76 -4.77 24.82
CA GLY A 396 17.38 -6.04 25.18
C GLY A 396 18.45 -6.42 24.16
N LYS A 397 19.58 -6.98 24.63
CA LYS A 397 20.70 -7.37 23.75
C LYS A 397 20.21 -8.24 22.57
N GLY A 398 20.48 -7.79 21.35
CA GLY A 398 20.08 -8.46 20.11
C GLY A 398 18.58 -8.49 19.86
N ARG A 399 17.81 -7.55 20.45
CA ARG A 399 16.36 -7.48 20.28
C ARG A 399 15.88 -6.28 19.46
N THR A 400 16.74 -5.31 19.21
CA THR A 400 16.44 -4.20 18.31
C THR A 400 16.37 -4.73 16.89
N ILE A 401 15.31 -4.38 16.18
CA ILE A 401 15.11 -4.64 14.75
C ILE A 401 14.82 -3.31 14.09
N ASP A 402 15.69 -2.88 13.19
CA ASP A 402 15.44 -1.72 12.37
C ASP A 402 14.42 -2.03 11.25
N ARG A 403 13.99 -1.01 10.55
CA ARG A 403 12.95 -1.13 9.55
C ARG A 403 13.37 -1.97 8.32
N GLN A 404 14.66 -1.97 7.97
CA GLN A 404 15.18 -2.80 6.88
C GLN A 404 15.18 -4.28 7.27
N GLN A 405 15.62 -4.61 8.47
CA GLN A 405 15.55 -5.97 9.01
C GLN A 405 14.09 -6.46 9.12
N ALA A 406 13.17 -5.55 9.45
CA ALA A 406 11.75 -5.87 9.46
C ALA A 406 11.24 -6.20 8.05
N ALA A 407 11.63 -5.44 7.02
CA ALA A 407 11.28 -5.71 5.62
C ALA A 407 11.77 -7.08 5.15
N GLU A 408 13.02 -7.43 5.49
CA GLU A 408 13.60 -8.74 5.20
C GLU A 408 12.82 -9.88 5.90
N THR A 409 12.43 -9.66 7.16
CA THR A 409 11.64 -10.63 7.93
C THR A 409 10.26 -10.83 7.30
N VAL A 410 9.55 -9.74 6.95
CA VAL A 410 8.25 -9.81 6.29
C VAL A 410 8.36 -10.51 4.94
N SER A 411 9.35 -10.16 4.10
CA SER A 411 9.60 -10.79 2.80
C SER A 411 9.83 -12.29 2.92
N ASN A 412 10.64 -12.71 3.90
CA ASN A 412 10.91 -14.13 4.14
C ASN A 412 9.63 -14.91 4.52
N GLU A 413 8.78 -14.33 5.35
CA GLU A 413 7.52 -14.98 5.72
C GLU A 413 6.50 -14.97 4.57
N MET A 414 6.46 -13.91 3.76
CA MET A 414 5.62 -13.86 2.57
C MET A 414 6.05 -14.93 1.55
N ARG A 415 7.35 -15.12 1.33
CA ARG A 415 7.86 -16.22 0.49
C ARG A 415 7.36 -17.58 0.98
N ARG A 416 7.49 -17.87 2.28
CA ARG A 416 7.00 -19.13 2.88
C ARG A 416 5.49 -19.34 2.70
N LEU A 417 4.71 -18.26 2.77
CA LEU A 417 3.28 -18.31 2.51
C LEU A 417 2.99 -18.53 1.02
N SER A 418 3.70 -17.84 0.12
CA SER A 418 3.51 -17.97 -1.33
C SER A 418 3.96 -19.32 -1.90
N ASP A 419 4.85 -20.04 -1.21
CA ASP A 419 5.20 -21.41 -1.55
C ASP A 419 4.01 -22.40 -1.38
N LYS A 420 2.96 -21.99 -0.63
CA LYS A 420 1.79 -22.83 -0.32
C LYS A 420 0.47 -22.29 -0.84
N TYR A 421 0.30 -20.98 -0.86
CA TYR A 421 -0.96 -20.32 -1.17
C TYR A 421 -0.78 -19.28 -2.27
N ASP A 422 -1.80 -19.07 -3.04
CA ASP A 422 -1.90 -17.90 -3.89
C ASP A 422 -2.19 -16.66 -3.03
N ILE A 423 -1.34 -15.65 -3.10
CA ILE A 423 -1.34 -14.53 -2.14
C ILE A 423 -2.02 -13.30 -2.72
N MET A 424 -3.02 -12.82 -1.99
CA MET A 424 -3.61 -11.49 -2.16
C MET A 424 -3.09 -10.57 -1.05
N VAL A 425 -2.66 -9.37 -1.38
CA VAL A 425 -2.25 -8.35 -0.39
C VAL A 425 -3.07 -7.08 -0.51
N GLN A 426 -3.08 -6.30 0.57
CA GLN A 426 -3.51 -4.90 0.53
C GLN A 426 -2.28 -4.01 0.37
N GLY A 427 -2.35 -3.00 -0.53
CA GLY A 427 -1.36 -1.93 -0.70
C GLY A 427 -0.27 -2.21 -1.71
N GLY A 428 0.57 -3.23 -1.54
CA GLY A 428 1.57 -3.67 -2.54
C GLY A 428 2.91 -2.93 -2.54
N ASN A 429 3.59 -2.84 -1.39
CA ASN A 429 4.98 -2.40 -1.32
C ASN A 429 5.90 -3.35 -2.11
N LEU A 430 7.00 -2.81 -2.66
CA LEU A 430 7.93 -3.60 -3.48
C LEU A 430 8.40 -4.89 -2.80
N TYR A 431 8.69 -4.87 -1.50
CA TYR A 431 9.14 -6.07 -0.77
C TYR A 431 8.10 -7.20 -0.75
N ALA A 432 6.82 -6.90 -1.04
CA ALA A 432 5.72 -7.86 -1.08
C ALA A 432 5.41 -8.37 -2.48
N LEU A 433 5.65 -7.57 -3.53
CA LEU A 433 5.27 -7.87 -4.91
C LEU A 433 5.78 -9.22 -5.44
N PRO A 434 7.03 -9.66 -5.16
CA PRO A 434 7.55 -10.93 -5.66
C PRO A 434 6.74 -12.17 -5.23
N TYR A 435 5.92 -12.03 -4.20
CA TYR A 435 5.17 -13.11 -3.55
C TYR A 435 3.66 -12.99 -3.74
N THR A 436 3.21 -12.03 -4.57
CA THR A 436 1.81 -11.60 -4.64
C THR A 436 1.25 -11.77 -6.03
N SER A 437 0.07 -12.39 -6.15
CA SER A 437 -0.68 -12.50 -7.40
C SER A 437 -1.72 -11.37 -7.55
N ILE A 438 -2.30 -10.91 -6.45
CA ILE A 438 -3.37 -9.91 -6.45
C ILE A 438 -3.08 -8.84 -5.41
N VAL A 439 -3.16 -7.57 -5.82
CA VAL A 439 -3.02 -6.42 -4.93
C VAL A 439 -4.34 -5.65 -4.90
N VAL A 440 -4.95 -5.50 -3.74
CA VAL A 440 -6.17 -4.69 -3.55
C VAL A 440 -5.84 -3.40 -2.80
N ASN A 441 -6.71 -2.40 -2.95
CA ASN A 441 -6.50 -1.07 -2.38
C ASN A 441 -5.18 -0.43 -2.82
N VAL A 442 -4.77 -0.62 -4.09
CA VAL A 442 -3.67 0.17 -4.65
C VAL A 442 -4.10 1.63 -4.78
N PRO A 443 -3.23 2.60 -4.51
CA PRO A 443 -3.58 3.99 -4.69
C PRO A 443 -3.81 4.28 -6.18
N LEU A 444 -4.92 4.92 -6.52
CA LEU A 444 -5.17 5.52 -7.84
C LEU A 444 -5.00 7.05 -7.81
N GLU A 445 -4.76 7.60 -6.63
CA GLU A 445 -4.55 9.02 -6.36
C GLU A 445 -3.17 9.27 -5.77
N ASP A 446 -2.74 10.52 -5.76
CA ASP A 446 -1.61 11.02 -4.98
C ASP A 446 -2.08 11.58 -3.63
N SER A 447 -1.17 12.11 -2.82
CA SER A 447 -1.48 12.69 -1.51
C SER A 447 -2.11 14.09 -1.58
N GLY A 448 -2.20 14.71 -2.76
CA GLY A 448 -2.70 16.08 -2.93
C GLY A 448 -1.83 17.14 -2.27
N TYR A 449 -0.52 16.93 -2.17
CA TYR A 449 0.39 17.94 -1.63
C TYR A 449 0.42 19.18 -2.53
N ASP A 450 0.40 20.36 -1.93
CA ASP A 450 0.41 21.65 -2.66
C ASP A 450 1.57 21.79 -3.65
N ILE A 451 2.72 21.17 -3.37
CA ILE A 451 3.89 21.20 -4.26
C ILE A 451 3.69 20.36 -5.53
N VAL A 452 2.81 19.38 -5.49
CA VAL A 452 2.50 18.48 -6.63
C VAL A 452 1.64 19.23 -7.65
N ASP A 453 1.86 18.94 -8.94
CA ASP A 453 1.13 19.55 -10.05
C ASP A 453 0.21 18.56 -10.76
N GLN A 454 0.61 17.28 -10.86
CA GLN A 454 -0.14 16.30 -11.63
C GLN A 454 0.01 14.88 -11.08
N ARG A 455 -1.11 14.17 -10.94
CA ARG A 455 -1.16 12.72 -10.70
C ARG A 455 -0.85 11.95 -11.98
N ILE A 456 -0.15 10.82 -11.84
CA ILE A 456 0.11 9.87 -12.93
C ILE A 456 -0.02 8.42 -12.42
N PRO A 457 -0.38 7.43 -13.26
CA PRO A 457 -0.51 6.02 -12.87
C PRO A 457 0.84 5.28 -12.89
N PHE A 458 1.89 5.84 -12.28
CA PHE A 458 3.25 5.29 -12.35
C PHE A 458 3.35 3.90 -11.71
N TYR A 459 2.73 3.71 -10.53
CA TYR A 459 2.70 2.41 -9.85
C TYR A 459 2.10 1.33 -10.76
N GLN A 460 0.95 1.65 -11.38
CA GLN A 460 0.22 0.73 -12.24
C GLN A 460 1.00 0.41 -13.53
N MET A 461 1.69 1.39 -14.10
CA MET A 461 2.59 1.15 -15.23
C MET A 461 3.70 0.15 -14.89
N VAL A 462 4.20 0.19 -13.65
CA VAL A 462 5.26 -0.73 -13.20
C VAL A 462 4.73 -2.14 -12.97
N VAL A 463 3.53 -2.31 -12.38
CA VAL A 463 3.04 -3.65 -11.96
C VAL A 463 2.14 -4.32 -13.00
N SER A 464 1.67 -3.59 -14.01
CA SER A 464 0.79 -4.10 -15.07
C SER A 464 1.46 -5.24 -15.84
N GLY A 465 0.71 -6.35 -16.05
CA GLY A 465 1.22 -7.58 -16.67
C GLY A 465 1.87 -8.57 -15.69
N TYR A 466 2.07 -8.18 -14.42
CA TYR A 466 2.76 -8.99 -13.42
C TYR A 466 1.95 -9.27 -12.16
N ALA A 467 0.98 -8.44 -11.84
CA ALA A 467 0.02 -8.68 -10.77
C ALA A 467 -1.37 -8.22 -11.21
N ALA A 468 -2.42 -8.89 -10.76
CA ALA A 468 -3.76 -8.33 -10.79
C ALA A 468 -3.85 -7.25 -9.70
N TYR A 469 -4.46 -6.10 -10.01
CA TYR A 469 -4.59 -5.04 -9.01
C TYR A 469 -5.93 -4.32 -9.13
N ALA A 470 -6.42 -3.86 -7.98
CA ALA A 470 -7.64 -3.06 -7.85
C ALA A 470 -7.44 -1.89 -6.88
N GLY A 471 -8.11 -0.80 -7.15
CA GLY A 471 -8.17 0.36 -6.26
C GLY A 471 -9.04 0.11 -5.02
N GLU A 472 -9.59 1.18 -4.44
CA GLU A 472 -10.57 1.09 -3.37
C GLU A 472 -11.91 0.52 -3.88
N PRO A 473 -12.73 -0.08 -2.99
CA PRO A 473 -14.04 -0.58 -3.37
C PRO A 473 -14.94 0.52 -3.94
N LEU A 474 -15.47 0.32 -5.14
CA LEU A 474 -16.31 1.29 -5.86
C LEU A 474 -17.56 1.72 -5.09
N ASN A 475 -18.07 0.87 -4.21
CA ASN A 475 -19.20 1.17 -3.34
C ASN A 475 -18.83 1.90 -2.03
N GLN A 476 -17.55 2.23 -1.82
CA GLN A 476 -17.06 2.96 -0.64
C GLN A 476 -16.49 4.34 -0.99
N VAL A 477 -16.29 4.63 -2.28
CA VAL A 477 -15.80 5.94 -2.74
C VAL A 477 -16.95 6.93 -2.93
N SER A 478 -16.67 8.23 -2.82
CA SER A 478 -17.69 9.29 -2.90
C SER A 478 -18.22 9.52 -4.33
N ASP A 479 -17.35 9.40 -5.35
CA ASP A 479 -17.68 9.52 -6.77
C ASP A 479 -17.24 8.26 -7.52
N SER A 480 -18.11 7.25 -7.51
CA SER A 480 -17.84 5.95 -8.12
C SER A 480 -17.65 6.04 -9.65
N ARG A 481 -18.27 7.02 -10.32
CA ARG A 481 -18.09 7.19 -11.77
C ARG A 481 -16.70 7.70 -12.09
N THR A 482 -16.25 8.77 -11.46
CA THR A 482 -14.88 9.29 -11.65
C THR A 482 -13.85 8.25 -11.23
N TYR A 483 -14.07 7.54 -10.11
CA TYR A 483 -13.15 6.50 -9.64
C TYR A 483 -13.07 5.31 -10.61
N MET A 484 -14.18 4.94 -11.25
CA MET A 484 -14.19 3.90 -12.29
C MET A 484 -13.39 4.35 -13.54
N LEU A 485 -13.48 5.62 -13.93
CA LEU A 485 -12.65 6.17 -15.01
C LEU A 485 -11.16 6.14 -14.65
N MET A 486 -10.80 6.46 -13.40
CA MET A 486 -9.44 6.33 -12.91
C MET A 486 -8.95 4.86 -12.92
N SER A 487 -9.85 3.93 -12.61
CA SER A 487 -9.56 2.49 -12.71
C SER A 487 -9.28 2.07 -14.15
N LEU A 488 -10.06 2.53 -15.11
CA LEU A 488 -9.84 2.28 -16.55
C LEU A 488 -8.53 2.90 -17.05
N GLU A 489 -8.27 4.17 -16.70
CA GLU A 489 -7.01 4.85 -17.03
C GLU A 489 -5.80 4.05 -16.53
N ALA A 490 -5.90 3.53 -15.32
CA ALA A 490 -4.82 2.82 -14.64
C ALA A 490 -4.75 1.32 -14.99
N GLY A 491 -5.75 0.75 -15.68
CA GLY A 491 -5.88 -0.69 -15.90
C GLY A 491 -6.20 -1.47 -14.62
N ALA A 492 -6.71 -0.80 -13.57
CA ALA A 492 -7.06 -1.40 -12.29
C ALA A 492 -8.45 -2.05 -12.34
N LEU A 493 -8.57 -3.29 -11.87
CA LEU A 493 -9.82 -4.05 -11.88
C LEU A 493 -10.89 -3.42 -11.00
N PRO A 494 -12.18 -3.52 -11.37
CA PRO A 494 -13.28 -3.14 -10.48
C PRO A 494 -13.28 -3.99 -9.20
N PHE A 495 -13.52 -3.33 -8.07
CA PHE A 495 -13.52 -3.98 -6.76
C PHE A 495 -14.71 -3.49 -5.92
N PHE A 496 -15.35 -4.41 -5.22
CA PHE A 496 -16.48 -4.11 -4.33
C PHE A 496 -16.28 -4.78 -2.97
N SER A 497 -16.74 -4.11 -1.90
CA SER A 497 -16.72 -4.63 -0.53
C SER A 497 -18.14 -4.71 0.00
N VAL A 498 -18.68 -5.93 0.20
CA VAL A 498 -20.08 -6.15 0.51
C VAL A 498 -20.29 -7.07 1.71
N ALA A 499 -21.51 -7.03 2.26
CA ALA A 499 -22.02 -7.96 3.25
C ALA A 499 -23.47 -8.31 2.97
N ALA A 500 -23.94 -9.44 3.53
CA ALA A 500 -25.34 -9.82 3.47
C ALA A 500 -26.23 -8.96 4.38
N ALA A 501 -25.67 -8.42 5.47
CA ALA A 501 -26.38 -7.56 6.41
C ALA A 501 -26.70 -6.17 5.84
N GLU A 502 -27.70 -5.51 6.42
CA GLU A 502 -28.03 -4.12 6.10
C GLU A 502 -26.94 -3.16 6.57
N SER A 503 -26.71 -2.07 5.80
CA SER A 503 -25.61 -1.13 6.08
C SER A 503 -25.73 -0.39 7.41
N GLU A 504 -26.95 -0.25 7.97
CA GLU A 504 -27.21 0.42 9.24
C GLU A 504 -26.55 -0.28 10.45
N VAL A 505 -26.19 -1.55 10.33
CA VAL A 505 -25.60 -2.32 11.45
C VAL A 505 -24.22 -1.81 11.86
N VAL A 506 -23.51 -1.11 10.99
CA VAL A 506 -22.18 -0.51 11.29
C VAL A 506 -22.28 0.84 11.98
N LYS A 507 -23.46 1.48 11.97
CA LYS A 507 -23.65 2.81 12.50
C LYS A 507 -23.31 2.88 13.99
N GLY A 508 -22.50 3.88 14.37
CA GLY A 508 -22.02 4.05 15.74
C GLY A 508 -20.96 3.02 16.15
N THR A 509 -20.34 2.35 15.20
CA THR A 509 -19.16 1.49 15.41
C THR A 509 -17.93 2.12 14.76
N ARG A 510 -16.72 1.64 15.07
CA ARG A 510 -15.49 2.05 14.35
C ARG A 510 -15.46 1.58 12.88
N TYR A 511 -16.51 0.92 12.43
CA TYR A 511 -16.68 0.39 11.06
C TYR A 511 -17.65 1.22 10.22
N ASP A 512 -17.97 2.45 10.64
CA ASP A 512 -18.85 3.38 9.91
C ASP A 512 -18.42 3.58 8.44
N LYS A 513 -17.14 3.39 8.12
CA LYS A 513 -16.63 3.42 6.74
C LYS A 513 -17.29 2.39 5.82
N PHE A 514 -17.89 1.30 6.35
CA PHE A 514 -18.66 0.33 5.58
C PHE A 514 -20.14 0.72 5.44
N HIS A 515 -20.43 2.02 5.46
CA HIS A 515 -21.79 2.58 5.40
C HIS A 515 -22.60 2.17 4.15
N SER A 516 -21.97 1.58 3.15
CA SER A 516 -22.58 1.22 1.85
C SER A 516 -22.20 -0.20 1.42
N PHE A 517 -22.30 -1.17 2.33
CA PHE A 517 -21.83 -2.53 2.05
C PHE A 517 -22.94 -3.58 1.83
N ASN A 518 -24.26 -3.23 1.90
CA ASN A 518 -25.33 -4.21 1.69
C ASN A 518 -25.31 -4.76 0.26
N TYR A 519 -25.11 -6.09 0.11
CA TYR A 519 -25.02 -6.77 -1.18
C TYR A 519 -26.30 -6.59 -2.03
N ASN A 520 -27.48 -6.70 -1.43
CA ASN A 520 -28.73 -6.61 -2.19
C ASN A 520 -28.92 -5.24 -2.84
N GLN A 521 -28.42 -4.17 -2.21
CA GLN A 521 -28.46 -2.81 -2.76
C GLN A 521 -27.49 -2.66 -3.93
N TRP A 522 -26.32 -3.33 -3.88
CA TRP A 522 -25.24 -3.18 -4.87
C TRP A 522 -25.27 -4.22 -5.99
N ARG A 523 -26.02 -5.31 -5.84
CA ARG A 523 -26.07 -6.43 -6.80
C ARG A 523 -26.20 -5.99 -8.25
N ASN A 524 -27.20 -5.15 -8.54
CA ASN A 524 -27.44 -4.70 -9.91
C ASN A 524 -26.31 -3.82 -10.45
N ALA A 525 -25.73 -2.96 -9.62
CA ALA A 525 -24.56 -2.14 -10.00
C ALA A 525 -23.33 -3.02 -10.25
N ILE A 526 -23.11 -4.06 -9.43
CA ILE A 526 -22.03 -5.05 -9.62
C ILE A 526 -22.17 -5.75 -10.96
N VAL A 527 -23.37 -6.28 -11.27
CA VAL A 527 -23.63 -6.97 -12.54
C VAL A 527 -23.47 -6.01 -13.74
N SER A 528 -24.02 -4.78 -13.64
CA SER A 528 -23.87 -3.78 -14.69
C SER A 528 -22.41 -3.38 -14.91
N CYS A 529 -21.65 -3.21 -13.83
CA CYS A 529 -20.21 -2.92 -13.90
C CYS A 529 -19.44 -4.06 -14.60
N TYR A 530 -19.74 -5.31 -14.27
CA TYR A 530 -19.14 -6.46 -14.94
C TYR A 530 -19.43 -6.47 -16.44
N LEU A 531 -20.71 -6.32 -16.82
CA LEU A 531 -21.13 -6.37 -18.22
C LEU A 531 -20.56 -5.20 -19.06
N GLU A 532 -20.44 -4.00 -18.47
CA GLU A 532 -19.94 -2.81 -19.15
C GLU A 532 -18.41 -2.82 -19.29
N TYR A 533 -17.68 -3.16 -18.22
CA TYR A 533 -16.24 -2.92 -18.18
C TYR A 533 -15.39 -4.19 -18.34
N TYR A 534 -15.91 -5.38 -18.01
CA TYR A 534 -15.13 -6.60 -18.11
C TYR A 534 -14.65 -6.93 -19.53
N PRO A 535 -15.40 -6.64 -20.61
CA PRO A 535 -14.89 -6.76 -21.98
C PRO A 535 -13.63 -5.94 -22.24
N VAL A 536 -13.53 -4.72 -21.63
CA VAL A 536 -12.33 -3.87 -21.71
C VAL A 536 -11.15 -4.54 -21.01
N TYR A 537 -11.38 -5.03 -19.78
CA TYR A 537 -10.33 -5.68 -19.02
C TYR A 537 -9.81 -6.96 -19.67
N LYS A 538 -10.63 -7.71 -20.39
CA LYS A 538 -10.19 -8.87 -21.18
C LYS A 538 -9.20 -8.49 -22.29
N LEU A 539 -9.22 -7.28 -22.80
CA LEU A 539 -8.27 -6.81 -23.81
C LEU A 539 -6.92 -6.40 -23.20
N ILE A 540 -6.92 -5.86 -21.98
CA ILE A 540 -5.73 -5.25 -21.38
C ILE A 540 -5.11 -6.09 -20.24
N TYR A 541 -5.83 -7.05 -19.69
CA TYR A 541 -5.33 -7.88 -18.60
C TYR A 541 -4.14 -8.73 -19.07
N GLY A 542 -3.10 -8.80 -18.24
CA GLY A 542 -1.85 -9.47 -18.62
C GLY A 542 -0.96 -8.68 -19.57
N GLN A 543 -1.43 -7.54 -20.11
CA GLN A 543 -0.64 -6.66 -20.96
C GLN A 543 0.14 -5.64 -20.11
N ARG A 544 1.36 -5.31 -20.55
CA ARG A 544 2.12 -4.20 -19.93
C ARG A 544 1.51 -2.87 -20.32
N PHE A 545 1.37 -1.97 -19.35
CA PHE A 545 0.97 -0.58 -19.55
C PHE A 545 2.20 0.22 -19.99
N VAL A 546 2.37 0.43 -21.30
CA VAL A 546 3.64 0.91 -21.87
C VAL A 546 3.72 2.41 -22.02
N ARG A 547 2.60 3.12 -22.13
CA ARG A 547 2.60 4.58 -22.27
C ARG A 547 1.35 5.22 -21.67
N HIS A 548 1.56 6.30 -20.93
CA HIS A 548 0.49 7.18 -20.45
C HIS A 548 0.75 8.61 -20.94
N GLN A 549 -0.30 9.32 -21.31
CA GLN A 549 -0.22 10.67 -21.85
C GLN A 549 -1.38 11.52 -21.33
N LEU A 550 -1.08 12.75 -20.92
CA LEU A 550 -2.07 13.81 -20.76
C LEU A 550 -2.25 14.46 -22.13
N LEU A 551 -3.40 14.28 -22.76
CA LEU A 551 -3.68 14.81 -24.09
C LEU A 551 -4.06 16.30 -24.02
N GLN A 552 -4.92 16.62 -23.06
CA GLN A 552 -5.35 17.98 -22.71
C GLN A 552 -5.92 17.95 -21.29
N ASP A 553 -6.27 19.11 -20.75
CA ASP A 553 -6.81 19.20 -19.40
C ASP A 553 -8.04 18.28 -19.23
N GLY A 554 -7.96 17.39 -18.23
CA GLY A 554 -8.97 16.39 -17.94
C GLY A 554 -9.14 15.28 -18.99
N VAL A 555 -8.16 15.05 -19.90
CA VAL A 555 -8.20 13.96 -20.89
C VAL A 555 -6.88 13.21 -20.92
N THR A 556 -6.93 11.91 -20.67
CA THR A 556 -5.75 11.04 -20.64
C THR A 556 -5.84 9.90 -21.66
N LYS A 557 -4.69 9.38 -22.09
CA LYS A 557 -4.57 8.19 -22.94
C LYS A 557 -3.61 7.21 -22.30
N SER A 558 -4.07 5.99 -22.12
CA SER A 558 -3.30 4.84 -21.62
C SER A 558 -3.14 3.83 -22.74
N THR A 559 -1.90 3.44 -23.07
CA THR A 559 -1.60 2.49 -24.16
C THR A 559 -0.94 1.24 -23.57
N PHE A 560 -1.44 0.08 -23.98
CA PHE A 560 -0.97 -1.24 -23.57
C PHE A 560 -0.14 -1.89 -24.67
N GLU A 561 0.67 -2.89 -24.31
CA GLU A 561 1.66 -3.54 -25.19
C GLU A 561 1.05 -4.15 -26.46
N ASN A 562 -0.19 -4.61 -26.38
CA ASN A 562 -0.93 -5.16 -27.53
C ASN A 562 -1.50 -4.10 -28.49
N GLY A 563 -1.19 -2.81 -28.29
CA GLY A 563 -1.69 -1.69 -29.12
C GLY A 563 -3.05 -1.14 -28.69
N VAL A 564 -3.75 -1.79 -27.74
CA VAL A 564 -5.00 -1.26 -27.20
C VAL A 564 -4.71 0.02 -26.40
N SER A 565 -5.48 1.07 -26.68
CA SER A 565 -5.42 2.32 -25.93
C SER A 565 -6.78 2.67 -25.35
N ILE A 566 -6.79 3.20 -24.13
CA ILE A 566 -7.97 3.73 -23.46
C ILE A 566 -7.82 5.25 -23.37
N VAL A 567 -8.76 6.00 -23.94
CA VAL A 567 -8.84 7.45 -23.77
C VAL A 567 -9.96 7.77 -22.79
N VAL A 568 -9.62 8.48 -21.73
CA VAL A 568 -10.57 8.85 -20.66
C VAL A 568 -10.80 10.36 -20.69
N ASN A 569 -12.07 10.76 -20.69
CA ASN A 569 -12.52 12.13 -20.55
C ASN A 569 -13.12 12.36 -19.15
N TYR A 570 -12.41 13.09 -18.30
CA TYR A 570 -12.87 13.48 -16.96
C TYR A 570 -13.75 14.73 -16.95
N ASN A 571 -13.91 15.42 -18.10
CA ASN A 571 -14.66 16.65 -18.19
C ASN A 571 -16.18 16.39 -18.11
N ASN A 572 -16.94 17.41 -17.72
CA ASN A 572 -18.40 17.40 -17.69
C ASN A 572 -19.03 17.73 -19.07
N TYR A 573 -18.23 17.75 -20.14
CA TYR A 573 -18.64 17.96 -21.51
C TYR A 573 -17.99 16.92 -22.43
N ALA A 574 -18.64 16.71 -23.59
CA ALA A 574 -18.09 15.78 -24.59
C ALA A 574 -16.88 16.40 -25.30
N ILE A 575 -15.95 15.57 -25.70
CA ILE A 575 -14.77 15.92 -26.50
C ILE A 575 -14.72 15.06 -27.75
N GLU A 576 -13.87 15.44 -28.69
CA GLU A 576 -13.52 14.63 -29.86
C GLU A 576 -12.02 14.33 -29.81
N TYR A 577 -11.66 13.09 -30.01
CA TYR A 577 -10.27 12.65 -30.12
C TYR A 577 -10.16 11.64 -31.26
N ASP A 578 -9.28 11.91 -32.23
CA ASP A 578 -9.03 11.07 -33.41
C ASP A 578 -10.31 10.69 -34.19
N GLY A 579 -11.24 11.67 -34.33
CA GLY A 579 -12.54 11.49 -34.98
C GLY A 579 -13.57 10.71 -34.15
N VAL A 580 -13.27 10.33 -32.91
CA VAL A 580 -14.20 9.65 -32.02
C VAL A 580 -14.74 10.62 -30.98
N ALA A 581 -16.07 10.72 -30.87
CA ALA A 581 -16.72 11.51 -29.84
C ALA A 581 -16.72 10.76 -28.51
N ILE A 582 -16.17 11.36 -27.45
CA ILE A 582 -16.14 10.82 -26.11
C ILE A 582 -17.04 11.66 -25.20
N GLY A 583 -18.10 11.06 -24.68
CA GLY A 583 -19.07 11.76 -23.83
C GLY A 583 -18.48 12.36 -22.57
N ALA A 584 -19.23 13.22 -21.89
CA ALA A 584 -18.89 13.72 -20.56
C ALA A 584 -18.70 12.57 -19.57
N LYS A 585 -17.63 12.60 -18.76
CA LYS A 585 -17.29 11.52 -17.83
C LYS A 585 -17.31 10.14 -18.51
N GLY A 586 -16.69 10.07 -19.69
CA GLY A 586 -16.72 8.89 -20.56
C GLY A 586 -15.32 8.41 -20.96
N TYR A 587 -15.30 7.33 -21.72
CA TYR A 587 -14.08 6.76 -22.29
C TYR A 587 -14.32 6.20 -23.68
N CYS A 588 -13.27 5.97 -24.45
CA CYS A 588 -13.30 5.14 -25.64
C CYS A 588 -12.07 4.22 -25.71
N LEU A 589 -12.25 3.14 -26.48
CA LEU A 589 -11.18 2.24 -26.84
C LEU A 589 -10.68 2.58 -28.24
N LEU A 590 -9.38 2.55 -28.43
CA LEU A 590 -8.71 2.66 -29.72
C LEU A 590 -7.83 1.42 -29.87
N GLU A 591 -7.97 0.73 -30.98
CA GLU A 591 -7.08 -0.35 -31.39
C GLU A 591 -6.19 0.20 -32.50
N GLU A 592 -4.89 0.11 -32.37
CA GLU A 592 -4.02 0.38 -33.51
C GLU A 592 -4.29 -0.74 -34.53
N ASP A 593 -4.80 -0.37 -35.73
CA ASP A 593 -5.04 -1.29 -36.82
C ASP A 593 -3.79 -2.14 -37.03
N GLY A 594 -3.94 -3.45 -36.88
CA GLY A 594 -2.85 -4.41 -36.91
C GLY A 594 -1.98 -4.26 -38.15
N ARG A 595 -0.75 -3.85 -37.92
CA ARG A 595 0.39 -4.11 -38.77
C ARG A 595 1.38 -5.05 -38.10
#